data_a532d63c26085237086905b9ba343a5a
#
_entry.id   a532d63c26085237086905b9ba343a5a
#
_cell.length_a   1.000
_cell.length_b   1.000
_cell.length_c   1.000
_cell.angle_alpha   90.00
_cell.angle_beta   90.00
_cell.angle_gamma   90.00
#
_symmetry.space_group_name_H-M   'P 1'
#
loop_
_entity.id
_entity.type
_entity.pdbx_description
1 polymer ?
#
loop_
_entity_poly.entity_id
_entity_poly.type
_entity_poly.pdbx_seq_one_letter_code
_entity_poly.pdbx_strand_id
1 'polypeptide(L)'
;MKKKNDEELAVQSLYNYVQFFNEKDKEKILNCLHFPHMAHSENNDPIIYKNKDELWEYLSFLYNKLETEEDWDHSTLDKAEIINSSKNAVQCSVEFNRRYKNKQSYASAVGIFTSTKKDGKWGLQLRTMIPSSGNVTLAGANTK
;
A
#
# COMPACT_ATOMS: atom_id res chain seq x y z
N MET A 1 -0.38 4.83 -29.86
CA MET A 1 -0.16 4.32 -28.50
C MET A 1 -1.50 3.93 -27.87
N LYS A 2 -1.59 2.74 -27.35
CA LYS A 2 -2.84 2.26 -26.75
C LYS A 2 -3.07 2.88 -25.37
N LYS A 3 -4.26 3.45 -25.17
CA LYS A 3 -4.65 4.00 -23.89
C LYS A 3 -4.96 2.86 -22.90
N LYS A 4 -4.53 2.98 -21.64
CA LYS A 4 -4.84 2.02 -20.60
C LYS A 4 -6.33 2.02 -20.27
N ASN A 5 -6.92 0.85 -20.10
CA ASN A 5 -8.29 0.73 -19.66
C ASN A 5 -8.39 0.94 -18.13
N ASP A 6 -9.61 0.96 -17.60
CA ASP A 6 -9.85 1.20 -16.19
C ASP A 6 -9.17 0.16 -15.28
N GLU A 7 -9.21 -1.11 -15.65
CA GLU A 7 -8.56 -2.14 -14.86
C GLU A 7 -7.05 -1.96 -14.79
N GLU A 8 -6.44 -1.64 -15.93
CA GLU A 8 -5.00 -1.37 -15.97
C GLU A 8 -4.62 -0.16 -15.12
N LEU A 9 -5.44 0.90 -15.16
CA LEU A 9 -5.22 2.10 -14.35
C LEU A 9 -5.41 1.81 -12.85
N ALA A 10 -6.40 0.99 -12.50
CA ALA A 10 -6.62 0.58 -11.12
C ALA A 10 -5.42 -0.19 -10.57
N VAL A 11 -4.92 -1.17 -11.31
CA VAL A 11 -3.73 -1.93 -10.92
C VAL A 11 -2.51 -1.03 -10.85
N GLN A 12 -2.35 -0.13 -11.82
CA GLN A 12 -1.23 0.81 -11.84
C GLN A 12 -1.20 1.68 -10.58
N SER A 13 -2.37 2.05 -10.04
CA SER A 13 -2.42 2.86 -8.82
C SER A 13 -1.79 2.14 -7.62
N LEU A 14 -1.85 0.82 -7.59
CA LEU A 14 -1.23 0.02 -6.52
C LEU A 14 0.30 0.04 -6.63
N TYR A 15 0.82 -0.14 -7.85
CA TYR A 15 2.26 -0.06 -8.09
C TYR A 15 2.79 1.35 -7.85
N ASN A 16 2.02 2.36 -8.22
CA ASN A 16 2.38 3.76 -7.99
C ASN A 16 2.56 4.04 -6.49
N TYR A 17 1.65 3.54 -5.67
CA TYR A 17 1.75 3.73 -4.23
C TYR A 17 3.07 3.17 -3.69
N VAL A 18 3.44 1.96 -4.07
CA VAL A 18 4.69 1.34 -3.60
C VAL A 18 5.91 2.10 -4.12
N GLN A 19 5.89 2.51 -5.38
CA GLN A 19 6.98 3.30 -5.95
C GLN A 19 7.17 4.62 -5.20
N PHE A 20 6.08 5.37 -5.01
CA PHE A 20 6.16 6.67 -4.33
C PHE A 20 6.52 6.51 -2.85
N PHE A 21 6.07 5.42 -2.23
CA PHE A 21 6.46 5.07 -0.88
C PHE A 21 7.99 4.90 -0.79
N ASN A 22 8.58 4.16 -1.72
CA ASN A 22 10.03 3.97 -1.76
C ASN A 22 10.79 5.28 -1.97
N GLU A 23 10.22 6.19 -2.74
CA GLU A 23 10.81 7.51 -3.01
C GLU A 23 10.61 8.47 -1.84
N LYS A 24 9.76 8.13 -0.90
CA LYS A 24 9.39 8.98 0.24
C LYS A 24 8.79 10.32 -0.20
N ASP A 25 8.13 10.33 -1.34
CA ASP A 25 7.52 11.53 -1.90
C ASP A 25 6.13 11.73 -1.32
N LYS A 26 6.05 12.54 -0.27
CA LYS A 26 4.82 12.80 0.47
C LYS A 26 3.65 13.17 -0.43
N GLU A 27 3.87 14.14 -1.31
CA GLU A 27 2.81 14.66 -2.17
C GLU A 27 2.29 13.60 -3.14
N LYS A 28 3.20 12.88 -3.80
CA LYS A 28 2.81 11.82 -4.74
C LYS A 28 2.11 10.66 -4.04
N ILE A 29 2.60 10.26 -2.86
CA ILE A 29 1.94 9.21 -2.08
C ILE A 29 0.50 9.60 -1.80
N LEU A 30 0.31 10.76 -1.19
CA LEU A 30 -1.02 11.18 -0.74
C LEU A 30 -1.97 11.45 -1.90
N ASN A 31 -1.45 11.81 -3.07
CA ASN A 31 -2.27 12.05 -4.25
C ASN A 31 -2.65 10.78 -5.02
N CYS A 32 -1.99 9.65 -4.76
CA CYS A 32 -2.36 8.37 -5.39
C CYS A 32 -3.29 7.52 -4.52
N LEU A 33 -3.75 8.06 -3.40
CA LEU A 33 -4.64 7.38 -2.47
C LEU A 33 -5.99 8.08 -2.42
N HIS A 34 -7.03 7.33 -2.05
CA HIS A 34 -8.36 7.91 -1.81
C HIS A 34 -8.68 7.87 -0.32
N PHE A 35 -9.46 8.84 0.13
CA PHE A 35 -9.83 8.99 1.54
C PHE A 35 -11.35 8.99 1.70
N PRO A 36 -11.90 8.50 2.81
CA PRO A 36 -11.14 7.90 3.91
C PRO A 36 -10.41 6.66 3.44
N HIS A 37 -9.19 6.45 3.98
CA HIS A 37 -8.36 5.31 3.63
C HIS A 37 -8.38 4.32 4.79
N MET A 38 -8.61 3.05 4.51
CA MET A 38 -8.67 2.03 5.55
C MET A 38 -7.51 1.05 5.40
N ALA A 39 -6.94 0.67 6.56
CA ALA A 39 -5.87 -0.32 6.61
C ALA A 39 -6.14 -1.30 7.74
N HIS A 40 -5.91 -2.58 7.46
CA HIS A 40 -6.12 -3.66 8.41
C HIS A 40 -4.99 -4.67 8.30
N SER A 41 -4.56 -5.20 9.44
CA SER A 41 -3.65 -6.33 9.49
C SER A 41 -4.12 -7.31 10.56
N GLU A 42 -3.48 -8.48 10.61
CA GLU A 42 -3.89 -9.60 11.45
C GLU A 42 -4.13 -9.25 12.92
N ASN A 43 -3.31 -8.38 13.47
CA ASN A 43 -3.26 -8.15 14.91
C ASN A 43 -3.91 -6.84 15.38
N ASN A 44 -4.65 -6.17 14.52
CA ASN A 44 -5.30 -4.93 14.93
C ASN A 44 -6.65 -4.74 14.24
N ASP A 45 -7.51 -3.97 14.88
CA ASP A 45 -8.76 -3.56 14.26
C ASP A 45 -8.47 -2.68 13.03
N PRO A 46 -9.38 -2.65 12.06
CA PRO A 46 -9.23 -1.74 10.92
C PRO A 46 -9.06 -0.30 11.39
N ILE A 47 -8.10 0.39 10.80
CA ILE A 47 -7.83 1.79 11.10
C ILE A 47 -8.27 2.62 9.92
N ILE A 48 -9.01 3.69 10.20
CA ILE A 48 -9.49 4.62 9.18
C ILE A 48 -8.70 5.92 9.30
N TYR A 49 -8.03 6.29 8.21
CA TYR A 49 -7.35 7.57 8.07
C TYR A 49 -8.30 8.48 7.30
N LYS A 50 -8.84 9.50 7.98
CA LYS A 50 -9.91 10.34 7.40
C LYS A 50 -9.40 11.24 6.29
N ASN A 51 -8.14 11.63 6.37
CA ASN A 51 -7.56 12.62 5.46
C ASN A 51 -6.06 12.39 5.31
N LYS A 52 -5.44 13.19 4.45
CA LYS A 52 -4.02 13.08 4.14
C LYS A 52 -3.12 13.25 5.37
N ASP A 53 -3.49 14.17 6.25
CA ASP A 53 -2.66 14.46 7.44
C ASP A 53 -2.61 13.26 8.39
N GLU A 54 -3.74 12.61 8.61
CA GLU A 54 -3.80 11.42 9.47
C GLU A 54 -2.94 10.28 8.89
N LEU A 55 -3.01 10.07 7.59
CA LEU A 55 -2.20 9.01 6.98
C LEU A 55 -0.71 9.36 7.01
N TRP A 56 -0.37 10.62 6.75
CA TRP A 56 1.03 11.02 6.76
C TRP A 56 1.67 10.90 8.15
N GLU A 57 0.91 11.16 9.19
CA GLU A 57 1.39 10.94 10.56
C GLU A 57 1.80 9.49 10.77
N TYR A 58 0.96 8.55 10.33
CA TYR A 58 1.28 7.12 10.39
C TYR A 58 2.49 6.77 9.53
N LEU A 59 2.54 7.24 8.28
CA LEU A 59 3.65 6.92 7.37
C LEU A 59 4.98 7.47 7.89
N SER A 60 4.96 8.65 8.52
CA SER A 60 6.17 9.21 9.12
C SER A 60 6.69 8.34 10.25
N PHE A 61 5.78 7.85 11.10
CA PHE A 61 6.12 6.90 12.16
C PHE A 61 6.69 5.61 11.54
N LEU A 62 6.04 5.10 10.50
CA LEU A 62 6.46 3.87 9.84
C LEU A 62 7.87 4.00 9.23
N TYR A 63 8.15 5.09 8.51
CA TYR A 63 9.48 5.32 7.94
C TYR A 63 10.55 5.32 9.01
N ASN A 64 10.31 6.00 10.12
CA ASN A 64 11.28 6.04 11.21
C ASN A 64 11.55 4.62 11.73
N LYS A 65 10.51 3.83 11.92
CA LYS A 65 10.65 2.46 12.39
C LYS A 65 11.40 1.58 11.38
N LEU A 66 11.05 1.67 10.11
CA LEU A 66 11.69 0.91 9.05
C LEU A 66 13.19 1.20 8.96
N GLU A 67 13.55 2.47 9.07
CA GLU A 67 14.94 2.91 8.92
C GLU A 67 15.80 2.66 10.14
N THR A 68 15.22 2.75 11.34
CA THR A 68 16.00 2.62 12.58
C THR A 68 15.99 1.20 13.15
N GLU A 69 14.97 0.40 12.85
CA GLU A 69 14.80 -0.91 13.47
C GLU A 69 14.88 -2.08 12.49
N GLU A 70 14.67 -1.86 11.20
CA GLU A 70 14.55 -2.96 10.23
C GLU A 70 15.61 -3.01 9.14
N ASP A 71 16.45 -2.01 9.00
CA ASP A 71 17.40 -1.89 7.89
C ASP A 71 16.69 -1.91 6.52
N TRP A 72 15.48 -1.41 6.47
CA TRP A 72 14.69 -1.37 5.25
C TRP A 72 15.31 -0.41 4.22
N ASP A 73 15.41 -0.88 2.98
CA ASP A 73 15.83 -0.05 1.86
C ASP A 73 14.65 0.31 0.97
N HIS A 74 13.88 -0.70 0.58
CA HIS A 74 12.70 -0.50 -0.28
C HIS A 74 11.73 -1.66 -0.15
N SER A 75 10.52 -1.44 -0.66
CA SER A 75 9.49 -2.47 -0.76
C SER A 75 9.19 -2.76 -2.23
N THR A 76 8.72 -3.97 -2.51
CA THR A 76 8.27 -4.34 -3.85
C THR A 76 6.88 -4.96 -3.78
N LEU A 77 6.06 -4.62 -4.77
CA LEU A 77 4.78 -5.27 -4.99
C LEU A 77 5.02 -6.33 -6.06
N ASP A 78 5.16 -7.58 -5.62
CA ASP A 78 5.58 -8.67 -6.51
C ASP A 78 4.43 -9.34 -7.24
N LYS A 79 3.20 -9.10 -6.77
CA LYS A 79 2.00 -9.62 -7.40
C LYS A 79 0.85 -8.66 -7.14
N ALA A 80 0.05 -8.39 -8.17
CA ALA A 80 -1.20 -7.67 -8.06
C ALA A 80 -2.15 -8.27 -9.10
N GLU A 81 -2.91 -9.28 -8.68
CA GLU A 81 -3.80 -10.02 -9.56
C GLU A 81 -5.25 -9.65 -9.26
N ILE A 82 -5.99 -9.24 -10.29
CA ILE A 82 -7.40 -8.84 -10.13
C ILE A 82 -8.23 -10.06 -9.73
N ILE A 83 -8.98 -9.94 -8.65
CA ILE A 83 -9.90 -10.96 -8.18
C ILE A 83 -11.36 -10.53 -8.31
N ASN A 84 -11.63 -9.25 -8.23
CA ASN A 84 -12.97 -8.69 -8.45
C ASN A 84 -12.83 -7.33 -9.13
N SER A 85 -13.74 -7.05 -10.04
CA SER A 85 -13.67 -5.81 -10.81
C SER A 85 -15.06 -5.27 -11.09
N SER A 86 -15.23 -3.97 -10.91
CA SER A 86 -16.45 -3.27 -11.27
C SER A 86 -16.11 -1.91 -11.85
N LYS A 87 -17.12 -1.14 -12.21
CA LYS A 87 -16.93 0.19 -12.81
C LYS A 87 -16.12 1.14 -11.92
N ASN A 88 -16.30 1.04 -10.60
CA ASN A 88 -15.71 2.01 -9.66
C ASN A 88 -14.80 1.38 -8.61
N ALA A 89 -14.57 0.07 -8.65
CA ALA A 89 -13.72 -0.61 -7.69
C ALA A 89 -13.06 -1.83 -8.32
N VAL A 90 -11.77 -2.01 -8.03
CA VAL A 90 -11.02 -3.19 -8.45
C VAL A 90 -10.27 -3.71 -7.25
N GLN A 91 -10.44 -5.00 -6.96
CA GLN A 91 -9.74 -5.66 -5.87
C GLN A 91 -8.66 -6.58 -6.43
N CYS A 92 -7.47 -6.49 -5.85
CA CYS A 92 -6.35 -7.31 -6.25
C CYS A 92 -5.84 -8.14 -5.08
N SER A 93 -5.54 -9.41 -5.36
CA SER A 93 -4.73 -10.23 -4.49
C SER A 93 -3.28 -9.77 -4.68
N VAL A 94 -2.60 -9.45 -3.59
CA VAL A 94 -1.25 -8.88 -3.67
C VAL A 94 -0.26 -9.67 -2.84
N GLU A 95 1.00 -9.61 -3.26
CA GLU A 95 2.14 -10.07 -2.48
C GLU A 95 3.15 -8.94 -2.44
N PHE A 96 3.63 -8.63 -1.25
CA PHE A 96 4.54 -7.53 -1.09
C PHE A 96 5.73 -7.97 -0.22
N ASN A 97 6.91 -7.41 -0.50
CA ASN A 97 8.13 -7.72 0.22
C ASN A 97 8.82 -6.47 0.69
N ARG A 98 9.43 -6.53 1.88
CA ARG A 98 10.38 -5.53 2.35
C ARG A 98 11.77 -6.05 2.12
N ARG A 99 12.65 -5.19 1.60
CA ARG A 99 13.96 -5.61 1.14
C ARG A 99 15.08 -4.77 1.72
N TYR A 100 16.20 -5.45 1.94
CA TYR A 100 17.47 -4.78 2.25
C TYR A 100 18.06 -4.14 0.98
N LYS A 101 19.10 -3.36 1.15
CA LYS A 101 19.82 -2.71 0.04
C LYS A 101 20.33 -3.73 -1.00
N ASN A 102 20.69 -4.93 -0.56
CA ASN A 102 21.14 -5.99 -1.46
C ASN A 102 19.99 -6.69 -2.19
N LYS A 103 18.75 -6.19 -2.04
CA LYS A 103 17.51 -6.69 -2.65
C LYS A 103 16.97 -7.98 -2.04
N GLN A 104 17.60 -8.50 -0.99
CA GLN A 104 17.07 -9.66 -0.29
C GLN A 104 15.78 -9.30 0.44
N SER A 105 14.75 -10.12 0.28
CA SER A 105 13.51 -9.98 1.07
C SER A 105 13.76 -10.44 2.50
N TYR A 106 13.42 -9.59 3.46
CA TYR A 106 13.52 -9.96 4.87
C TYR A 106 12.15 -10.14 5.52
N ALA A 107 11.10 -9.70 4.87
CA ALA A 107 9.73 -9.83 5.38
C ALA A 107 8.74 -9.72 4.23
N SER A 108 7.68 -10.50 4.30
CA SER A 108 6.66 -10.55 3.25
C SER A 108 5.26 -10.50 3.84
N ALA A 109 4.33 -10.02 3.05
CA ALA A 109 2.91 -10.03 3.38
C ALA A 109 2.09 -10.32 2.14
N VAL A 110 0.92 -10.93 2.35
CA VAL A 110 -0.08 -11.15 1.32
C VAL A 110 -1.35 -10.43 1.74
N GLY A 111 -2.20 -10.10 0.80
CA GLY A 111 -3.44 -9.44 1.17
C GLY A 111 -4.30 -9.08 -0.02
N ILE A 112 -5.26 -8.20 0.27
CA ILE A 112 -6.17 -7.66 -0.74
C ILE A 112 -6.09 -6.14 -0.68
N PHE A 113 -5.78 -5.54 -1.82
CA PHE A 113 -5.81 -4.09 -2.00
C PHE A 113 -6.99 -3.73 -2.88
N THR A 114 -7.73 -2.71 -2.48
CA THR A 114 -8.86 -2.21 -3.26
C THR A 114 -8.55 -0.81 -3.79
N SER A 115 -8.52 -0.70 -5.11
CA SER A 115 -8.43 0.59 -5.80
C SER A 115 -9.84 1.04 -6.16
N THR A 116 -10.13 2.32 -5.99
CA THR A 116 -11.45 2.89 -6.29
C THR A 116 -11.31 4.03 -7.29
N LYS A 117 -12.40 4.26 -8.03
CA LYS A 117 -12.44 5.37 -8.99
C LYS A 117 -13.31 6.50 -8.43
N LYS A 118 -12.69 7.66 -8.24
CA LYS A 118 -13.36 8.87 -7.75
C LYS A 118 -12.98 10.05 -8.64
N ASP A 119 -13.96 10.77 -9.11
CA ASP A 119 -13.74 11.95 -9.99
C ASP A 119 -12.84 11.60 -11.18
N GLY A 120 -13.07 10.42 -11.76
CA GLY A 120 -12.33 9.95 -12.93
C GLY A 120 -10.93 9.43 -12.65
N LYS A 121 -10.52 9.36 -11.38
CA LYS A 121 -9.17 8.95 -11.00
C LYS A 121 -9.19 7.68 -10.15
N TRP A 122 -8.32 6.73 -10.47
CA TRP A 122 -8.11 5.53 -9.67
C TRP A 122 -7.10 5.80 -8.56
N GLY A 123 -7.37 5.25 -7.36
CA GLY A 123 -6.48 5.37 -6.22
C GLY A 123 -6.72 4.26 -5.21
N LEU A 124 -5.65 3.86 -4.53
CA LEU A 124 -5.75 2.85 -3.47
C LEU A 124 -6.54 3.42 -2.30
N GLN A 125 -7.55 2.68 -1.83
CA GLN A 125 -8.39 3.15 -0.73
C GLN A 125 -8.46 2.16 0.44
N LEU A 126 -8.43 0.83 0.19
CA LEU A 126 -8.52 -0.15 1.26
C LEU A 126 -7.38 -1.15 1.13
N ARG A 127 -6.78 -1.50 2.28
CA ARG A 127 -5.70 -2.48 2.34
C ARG A 127 -5.95 -3.45 3.49
N THR A 128 -5.91 -4.74 3.19
CA THR A 128 -5.84 -5.77 4.21
C THR A 128 -4.58 -6.58 3.96
N MET A 129 -3.74 -6.74 4.99
CA MET A 129 -2.45 -7.40 4.84
C MET A 129 -2.22 -8.39 5.98
N ILE A 130 -1.68 -9.55 5.63
CA ILE A 130 -1.36 -10.62 6.56
C ILE A 130 0.13 -10.96 6.39
N PRO A 131 0.92 -10.94 7.47
CA PRO A 131 2.33 -11.35 7.37
C PRO A 131 2.44 -12.78 6.87
N SER A 132 3.32 -13.04 5.91
CA SER A 132 3.57 -14.38 5.38
C SER A 132 4.97 -14.89 5.71
N SER A 133 5.92 -14.00 5.95
CA SER A 133 7.23 -14.36 6.49
C SER A 133 7.86 -13.16 7.17
N GLY A 134 8.69 -13.40 8.20
CA GLY A 134 9.35 -12.36 8.96
C GLY A 134 8.39 -11.55 9.83
N ASN A 135 8.94 -10.63 10.62
CA ASN A 135 8.16 -9.69 11.42
C ASN A 135 8.01 -8.40 10.65
N VAL A 136 6.79 -8.06 10.29
CA VAL A 136 6.48 -6.90 9.48
C VAL A 136 5.59 -5.93 10.24
N THR A 137 5.98 -4.66 10.27
CA THR A 137 5.08 -3.61 10.71
C THR A 137 4.11 -3.34 9.56
N LEU A 138 2.88 -3.75 9.73
CA LEU A 138 1.86 -3.55 8.70
C LEU A 138 0.99 -2.34 8.98
N ALA A 139 0.21 -1.97 7.99
CA ALA A 139 -0.68 -0.81 8.04
C ALA A 139 -1.48 -0.77 9.34
N GLY A 140 -1.27 0.26 10.13
CA GLY A 140 -1.96 0.47 11.41
C GLY A 140 -1.45 -0.36 12.57
N ALA A 141 -0.71 -1.44 12.34
CA ALA A 141 -0.16 -2.26 13.40
C ALA A 141 0.98 -1.50 14.08
N ASN A 142 1.08 -1.58 15.37
CA ASN A 142 2.21 -1.02 16.13
C ASN A 142 2.34 0.51 16.09
N THR A 143 1.27 1.23 15.83
CA THR A 143 1.27 2.70 15.92
C THR A 143 1.04 3.18 17.36
N LYS A 144 0.89 2.26 18.26
CA LYS A 144 0.63 2.56 19.68
C LYS A 144 1.82 2.16 20.55
#